data_f75dbe3a158bd73025a3955990a9ba26
#
_entry.id   f75dbe3a158bd73025a3955990a9ba26
#
_cell.length_a   1.000
_cell.length_b   1.000
_cell.length_c   1.000
_cell.angle_alpha   90.00
_cell.angle_beta   90.00
_cell.angle_gamma   90.00
#
_symmetry.space_group_name_H-M   'P 1'
#
loop_
_entity.id
_entity.type
_entity.pdbx_description
1 polymer ?
#
loop_
_entity_poly.entity_id
_entity_poly.type
_entity_poly.pdbx_seq_one_letter_code
_entity_poly.pdbx_strand_id
1 'polypeptide(L)'
;MIDEAVRAVRARTKVVPDVAIILGTGLGGLADEVAVETRIPYGEIPGFPLSTVESHAGELLVGTLAGRRVVAMRGRFHVYEGYTPQHIGLPVRVLQRLGARTLLVSNACGGMHPLWNRGDLMLIADHINLLGSNPLVGPNDDRLGPRFPDMSEAYDSGLRALARGVALERGITLREGVYVAVTGPNLETRAEYRMLRTMGADVVGMSTVPEVITAVHMGMKVLGVSIITDQCLPDALAPTSVEQIIAVARGAEPALAALVGGVLERLN
;
A
#
# COMPACT_ATOMS: atom_id res chain seq x y z
N MET A 1 17.28 14.76 -6.72
CA MET A 1 15.82 14.55 -6.54
C MET A 1 15.50 13.97 -5.16
N ILE A 2 15.91 12.72 -4.76
CA ILE A 2 15.59 12.16 -3.42
C ILE A 2 16.07 13.09 -2.30
N ASP A 3 17.33 13.50 -2.32
CA ASP A 3 17.92 14.35 -1.28
C ASP A 3 17.27 15.77 -1.22
N GLU A 4 16.77 16.27 -2.34
CA GLU A 4 16.01 17.54 -2.38
C GLU A 4 14.66 17.39 -1.71
N ALA A 5 13.92 16.29 -2.04
CA ALA A 5 12.66 15.97 -1.39
C ALA A 5 12.83 15.78 0.13
N VAL A 6 13.85 15.04 0.54
CA VAL A 6 14.18 14.86 1.98
C VAL A 6 14.47 16.21 2.65
N ARG A 7 15.26 17.08 2.02
CA ARG A 7 15.54 18.42 2.56
C ARG A 7 14.26 19.26 2.68
N ALA A 8 13.38 19.23 1.68
CA ALA A 8 12.11 19.96 1.70
C ALA A 8 11.22 19.50 2.87
N VAL A 9 11.09 18.18 3.09
CA VAL A 9 10.34 17.65 4.22
C VAL A 9 11.02 18.00 5.54
N ARG A 10 12.35 17.84 5.66
CA ARG A 10 13.10 18.18 6.88
C ARG A 10 13.07 19.66 7.25
N ALA A 11 12.86 20.54 6.29
CA ALA A 11 12.65 21.97 6.56
C ALA A 11 11.33 22.24 7.28
N ARG A 12 10.35 21.35 7.15
CA ARG A 12 9.00 21.48 7.73
C ARG A 12 8.83 20.71 9.04
N THR A 13 9.61 19.64 9.27
CA THR A 13 9.48 18.79 10.45
C THR A 13 10.82 18.27 10.95
N LYS A 14 10.94 18.11 12.28
CA LYS A 14 12.08 17.44 12.94
C LYS A 14 11.78 15.99 13.32
N VAL A 15 10.54 15.53 13.13
CA VAL A 15 10.15 14.16 13.43
C VAL A 15 10.95 13.18 12.58
N VAL A 16 11.50 12.16 13.21
CA VAL A 16 12.10 11.01 12.54
C VAL A 16 11.09 9.87 12.65
N PRO A 17 10.40 9.52 11.55
CA PRO A 17 9.38 8.48 11.62
C PRO A 17 10.01 7.10 11.76
N ASP A 18 9.36 6.22 12.51
CA ASP A 18 9.71 4.81 12.63
C ASP A 18 9.00 3.99 11.54
N VAL A 19 7.79 4.44 11.19
CA VAL A 19 6.88 3.75 10.25
C VAL A 19 6.42 4.71 9.15
N ALA A 20 6.46 4.21 7.92
CA ALA A 20 5.80 4.81 6.76
C ALA A 20 4.46 4.11 6.51
N ILE A 21 3.43 4.87 6.17
CA ILE A 21 2.10 4.36 5.85
C ILE A 21 1.68 4.88 4.48
N ILE A 22 1.21 4.01 3.59
CA ILE A 22 0.62 4.40 2.30
C ILE A 22 -0.84 3.95 2.30
N LEU A 23 -1.74 4.94 2.25
CA LEU A 23 -3.18 4.72 2.27
C LEU A 23 -3.73 4.66 0.84
N GLY A 24 -4.53 3.62 0.57
CA GLY A 24 -5.21 3.43 -0.70
C GLY A 24 -6.54 4.15 -0.81
N THR A 25 -7.23 3.91 -1.91
CA THR A 25 -8.54 4.47 -2.24
C THR A 25 -9.59 4.13 -1.17
N GLY A 26 -10.30 5.14 -0.68
CA GLY A 26 -11.35 4.99 0.32
C GLY A 26 -10.86 4.79 1.76
N LEU A 27 -9.55 4.90 2.02
CA LEU A 27 -8.91 4.63 3.32
C LEU A 27 -8.39 5.90 4.00
N GLY A 28 -9.06 7.02 3.78
CA GLY A 28 -8.66 8.32 4.32
C GLY A 28 -8.86 8.47 5.82
N GLY A 29 -9.79 7.73 6.44
CA GLY A 29 -10.13 7.84 7.86
C GLY A 29 -8.98 7.40 8.77
N LEU A 30 -8.19 6.40 8.40
CA LEU A 30 -6.98 6.07 9.16
C LEU A 30 -5.99 7.25 9.23
N ALA A 31 -5.95 8.09 8.19
CA ALA A 31 -5.14 9.32 8.22
C ALA A 31 -5.67 10.34 9.26
N ASP A 32 -6.98 10.33 9.51
CA ASP A 32 -7.60 11.24 10.48
C ASP A 32 -7.31 10.84 11.94
N GLU A 33 -6.88 9.59 12.18
CA GLU A 33 -6.41 9.12 13.50
C GLU A 33 -4.97 9.54 13.81
N VAL A 34 -4.22 10.02 12.82
CA VAL A 34 -2.86 10.52 13.05
C VAL A 34 -2.93 11.82 13.84
N ALA A 35 -2.27 11.87 15.00
CA ALA A 35 -2.01 13.13 15.71
C ALA A 35 -0.97 13.92 14.90
N VAL A 36 -1.46 14.71 13.93
CA VAL A 36 -0.65 15.36 12.90
C VAL A 36 0.10 16.56 13.49
N GLU A 37 1.42 16.53 13.37
CA GLU A 37 2.30 17.67 13.69
C GLU A 37 2.58 18.53 12.44
N THR A 38 2.69 17.89 11.28
CA THR A 38 3.02 18.58 10.02
C THR A 38 2.25 17.98 8.85
N ARG A 39 1.67 18.85 7.99
CA ARG A 39 1.05 18.50 6.71
C ARG A 39 1.86 19.13 5.59
N ILE A 40 2.16 18.34 4.54
CA ILE A 40 2.92 18.82 3.39
C ILE A 40 2.22 18.33 2.11
N PRO A 41 1.63 19.24 1.32
CA PRO A 41 1.09 18.88 -0.01
C PRO A 41 2.18 18.27 -0.89
N TYR A 42 1.84 17.25 -1.69
CA TYR A 42 2.81 16.59 -2.57
C TYR A 42 3.45 17.57 -3.56
N GLY A 43 2.70 18.57 -4.04
CA GLY A 43 3.22 19.59 -4.93
C GLY A 43 4.32 20.49 -4.33
N GLU A 44 4.49 20.47 -3.01
CA GLU A 44 5.57 21.19 -2.31
C GLU A 44 6.81 20.32 -2.06
N ILE A 45 6.77 19.03 -2.46
CA ILE A 45 7.88 18.09 -2.30
C ILE A 45 8.52 17.84 -3.68
N PRO A 46 9.76 18.28 -3.89
CA PRO A 46 10.41 18.12 -5.19
C PRO A 46 10.40 16.67 -5.70
N GLY A 47 9.91 16.46 -6.92
CA GLY A 47 9.87 15.18 -7.59
C GLY A 47 8.71 14.26 -7.17
N PHE A 48 7.88 14.62 -6.19
CA PHE A 48 6.67 13.86 -5.91
C PHE A 48 5.68 14.01 -7.07
N PRO A 49 5.05 12.89 -7.52
CA PRO A 49 3.95 12.97 -8.45
C PRO A 49 2.75 13.74 -7.83
N LEU A 50 1.85 14.22 -8.67
CA LEU A 50 0.57 14.76 -8.20
C LEU A 50 -0.49 13.68 -8.35
N SER A 51 -1.26 13.41 -7.30
CA SER A 51 -2.38 12.48 -7.41
C SER A 51 -3.49 13.09 -8.26
N THR A 52 -3.97 12.34 -9.25
CA THR A 52 -5.09 12.72 -10.13
C THR A 52 -6.39 12.01 -9.76
N VAL A 53 -6.33 11.11 -8.77
CA VAL A 53 -7.49 10.35 -8.29
C VAL A 53 -8.25 11.17 -7.25
N GLU A 54 -9.54 11.45 -7.49
CA GLU A 54 -10.39 12.30 -6.64
C GLU A 54 -10.45 11.89 -5.16
N SER A 55 -10.30 10.59 -4.87
CA SER A 55 -10.29 10.06 -3.50
C SER A 55 -8.96 10.25 -2.75
N HIS A 56 -7.94 10.82 -3.39
CA HIS A 56 -6.62 11.03 -2.82
C HIS A 56 -6.39 12.50 -2.50
N ALA A 57 -6.16 12.81 -1.21
CA ALA A 57 -5.92 14.18 -0.76
C ALA A 57 -4.58 14.78 -1.25
N GLY A 58 -3.61 13.92 -1.60
CA GLY A 58 -2.33 14.35 -2.16
C GLY A 58 -1.43 15.06 -1.16
N GLU A 59 -1.39 14.58 0.08
CA GLU A 59 -0.60 15.18 1.16
C GLU A 59 0.18 14.13 1.97
N LEU A 60 1.33 14.57 2.48
CA LEU A 60 2.15 13.84 3.44
C LEU A 60 1.82 14.32 4.85
N LEU A 61 1.46 13.42 5.73
CA LEU A 61 1.20 13.67 7.14
C LEU A 61 2.36 13.15 7.97
N VAL A 62 2.90 13.98 8.85
CA VAL A 62 3.93 13.55 9.81
C VAL A 62 3.40 13.78 11.21
N GLY A 63 3.52 12.79 12.07
CA GLY A 63 2.98 12.86 13.43
C GLY A 63 3.08 11.54 14.18
N THR A 64 2.09 11.28 15.03
CA THR A 64 2.04 10.09 15.87
C THR A 64 0.72 9.33 15.66
N LEU A 65 0.80 8.00 15.57
CA LEU A 65 -0.35 7.10 15.49
C LEU A 65 -0.09 5.91 16.42
N ALA A 66 -1.03 5.61 17.31
CA ALA A 66 -0.91 4.52 18.28
C ALA A 66 0.45 4.51 19.02
N GLY A 67 0.93 5.69 19.41
CA GLY A 67 2.20 5.87 20.14
C GLY A 67 3.48 5.79 19.29
N ARG A 68 3.38 5.56 17.97
CA ARG A 68 4.53 5.51 17.04
C ARG A 68 4.64 6.77 16.20
N ARG A 69 5.87 7.21 15.94
CA ARG A 69 6.13 8.30 15.00
C ARG A 69 5.94 7.78 13.59
N VAL A 70 5.01 8.38 12.87
CA VAL A 70 4.64 7.95 11.53
C VAL A 70 4.83 9.05 10.50
N VAL A 71 5.05 8.64 9.26
CA VAL A 71 4.87 9.47 8.08
C VAL A 71 3.86 8.76 7.17
N ALA A 72 2.73 9.41 6.92
CA ALA A 72 1.64 8.80 6.16
C ALA A 72 1.39 9.55 4.85
N MET A 73 1.32 8.80 3.76
CA MET A 73 0.86 9.28 2.47
C MET A 73 -0.67 9.17 2.42
N ARG A 74 -1.37 10.30 2.41
CA ARG A 74 -2.82 10.36 2.22
C ARG A 74 -3.14 10.39 0.72
N GLY A 75 -3.10 9.23 0.12
CA GLY A 75 -3.16 9.00 -1.32
C GLY A 75 -1.86 8.42 -1.88
N ARG A 76 -1.97 7.79 -3.04
CA ARG A 76 -0.87 7.12 -3.75
C ARG A 76 -0.91 7.43 -5.24
N PHE A 77 0.04 6.88 -5.98
CA PHE A 77 0.18 7.05 -7.42
C PHE A 77 0.04 5.70 -8.13
N HIS A 78 -0.47 5.72 -9.37
CA HIS A 78 -0.71 4.51 -10.13
C HIS A 78 -0.11 4.59 -11.53
N VAL A 79 0.17 3.43 -12.11
CA VAL A 79 0.67 3.33 -13.48
C VAL A 79 -0.38 3.85 -14.47
N TYR A 80 -1.68 3.61 -14.21
CA TYR A 80 -2.76 4.10 -15.07
C TYR A 80 -2.91 5.63 -15.08
N GLU A 81 -2.32 6.34 -14.12
CA GLU A 81 -2.25 7.81 -14.13
C GLU A 81 -1.14 8.33 -15.06
N GLY A 82 -0.38 7.43 -15.72
CA GLY A 82 0.74 7.77 -16.61
C GLY A 82 2.10 7.82 -15.91
N TYR A 83 2.17 7.49 -14.62
CA TYR A 83 3.44 7.44 -13.89
C TYR A 83 4.18 6.12 -14.14
N THR A 84 5.50 6.21 -14.30
CA THR A 84 6.33 5.02 -14.33
C THR A 84 6.46 4.41 -12.93
N PRO A 85 6.75 3.09 -12.81
CA PRO A 85 7.02 2.48 -11.51
C PRO A 85 8.15 3.17 -10.74
N GLN A 86 9.13 3.76 -11.43
CA GLN A 86 10.21 4.54 -10.80
C GLN A 86 9.68 5.81 -10.12
N HIS A 87 8.74 6.53 -10.75
CA HIS A 87 8.08 7.68 -10.14
C HIS A 87 7.25 7.29 -8.92
N ILE A 88 6.56 6.13 -9.00
CA ILE A 88 5.77 5.58 -7.87
C ILE A 88 6.68 5.17 -6.71
N GLY A 89 7.88 4.66 -6.99
CA GLY A 89 8.85 4.27 -5.97
C GLY A 89 9.58 5.45 -5.31
N LEU A 90 9.63 6.63 -5.95
CA LEU A 90 10.36 7.79 -5.40
C LEU A 90 9.89 8.20 -4.01
N PRO A 91 8.58 8.34 -3.72
CA PRO A 91 8.10 8.62 -2.37
C PRO A 91 8.60 7.62 -1.32
N VAL A 92 8.56 6.32 -1.62
CA VAL A 92 9.03 5.28 -0.69
C VAL A 92 10.51 5.48 -0.34
N ARG A 93 11.34 5.85 -1.33
CA ARG A 93 12.76 6.17 -1.12
C ARG A 93 12.91 7.39 -0.18
N VAL A 94 12.07 8.40 -0.33
CA VAL A 94 12.06 9.58 0.55
C VAL A 94 11.64 9.20 1.96
N LEU A 95 10.56 8.39 2.12
CA LEU A 95 10.08 7.95 3.42
C LEU A 95 11.16 7.15 4.19
N GLN A 96 11.87 6.26 3.50
CA GLN A 96 12.99 5.52 4.11
C GLN A 96 14.13 6.47 4.52
N ARG A 97 14.50 7.42 3.68
CA ARG A 97 15.57 8.39 3.99
C ARG A 97 15.17 9.36 5.10
N LEU A 98 13.89 9.56 5.36
CA LEU A 98 13.38 10.27 6.53
C LEU A 98 13.52 9.47 7.83
N GLY A 99 13.77 8.17 7.75
CA GLY A 99 14.04 7.31 8.90
C GLY A 99 13.14 6.09 9.03
N ALA A 100 12.06 5.98 8.26
CA ALA A 100 11.14 4.87 8.35
C ALA A 100 11.81 3.54 8.01
N ARG A 101 11.62 2.56 8.88
CA ARG A 101 12.15 1.20 8.73
C ARG A 101 11.09 0.18 8.36
N THR A 102 9.84 0.52 8.60
CA THR A 102 8.69 -0.32 8.27
C THR A 102 7.76 0.44 7.33
N LEU A 103 7.26 -0.25 6.30
CA LEU A 103 6.20 0.23 5.42
C LEU A 103 4.92 -0.54 5.71
N LEU A 104 3.86 0.16 6.09
CA LEU A 104 2.50 -0.34 6.08
C LEU A 104 1.82 0.16 4.81
N VAL A 105 1.35 -0.73 3.97
CA VAL A 105 0.68 -0.37 2.72
C VAL A 105 -0.69 -1.00 2.66
N SER A 106 -1.71 -0.21 2.32
CA SER A 106 -3.08 -0.69 2.17
C SER A 106 -3.64 -0.36 0.80
N ASN A 107 -4.58 -1.17 0.33
CA ASN A 107 -5.24 -0.99 -0.95
C ASN A 107 -6.67 -1.55 -0.94
N ALA A 108 -7.49 -1.13 -1.92
CA ALA A 108 -8.71 -1.80 -2.34
C ALA A 108 -8.36 -2.79 -3.46
N CYS A 109 -9.03 -3.95 -3.49
CA CYS A 109 -8.78 -4.98 -4.49
C CYS A 109 -10.04 -5.78 -4.83
N GLY A 110 -10.07 -6.38 -6.02
CA GLY A 110 -11.05 -7.36 -6.44
C GLY A 110 -10.70 -8.75 -5.88
N GLY A 111 -11.66 -9.40 -5.22
CA GLY A 111 -11.50 -10.73 -4.65
C GLY A 111 -11.83 -11.83 -5.64
N MET A 112 -10.89 -12.71 -5.91
CA MET A 112 -11.06 -13.86 -6.81
C MET A 112 -11.22 -15.19 -6.06
N HIS A 113 -10.97 -15.21 -4.74
CA HIS A 113 -11.13 -16.40 -3.92
C HIS A 113 -12.63 -16.63 -3.60
N PRO A 114 -13.19 -17.84 -3.88
CA PRO A 114 -14.64 -18.06 -3.81
C PRO A 114 -15.24 -18.03 -2.40
N LEU A 115 -14.42 -18.17 -1.34
CA LEU A 115 -14.86 -18.19 0.05
C LEU A 115 -14.64 -16.85 0.77
N TRP A 116 -14.19 -15.82 0.07
CA TRP A 116 -13.93 -14.52 0.67
C TRP A 116 -15.05 -13.54 0.28
N ASN A 117 -15.30 -12.56 1.15
CA ASN A 117 -16.42 -11.64 1.00
C ASN A 117 -15.95 -10.20 0.82
N ARG A 118 -16.82 -9.38 0.26
CA ARG A 118 -16.65 -7.92 0.27
C ARG A 118 -16.55 -7.43 1.71
N GLY A 119 -15.58 -6.56 1.96
CA GLY A 119 -15.28 -6.04 3.28
C GLY A 119 -14.27 -6.87 4.09
N ASP A 120 -13.95 -8.11 3.66
CA ASP A 120 -12.89 -8.87 4.30
C ASP A 120 -11.54 -8.15 4.15
N LEU A 121 -10.75 -8.15 5.22
CA LEU A 121 -9.35 -7.76 5.18
C LEU A 121 -8.48 -8.96 4.78
N MET A 122 -7.45 -8.72 3.97
CA MET A 122 -6.49 -9.73 3.56
C MET A 122 -5.06 -9.25 3.79
N LEU A 123 -4.27 -10.01 4.52
CA LEU A 123 -2.81 -9.87 4.53
C LEU A 123 -2.24 -10.31 3.20
N ILE A 124 -1.42 -9.48 2.61
CA ILE A 124 -0.67 -9.87 1.42
C ILE A 124 0.52 -10.73 1.88
N ALA A 125 0.49 -12.02 1.53
CA ALA A 125 1.58 -12.94 1.82
C ALA A 125 2.67 -12.87 0.76
N ASP A 126 2.26 -12.67 -0.50
CA ASP A 126 3.13 -12.57 -1.67
C ASP A 126 2.43 -11.81 -2.80
N HIS A 127 3.15 -11.50 -3.87
CA HIS A 127 2.55 -10.84 -5.03
C HIS A 127 3.03 -11.36 -6.38
N ILE A 128 2.21 -11.13 -7.39
CA ILE A 128 2.54 -11.33 -8.82
C ILE A 128 2.55 -9.94 -9.49
N ASN A 129 3.65 -9.58 -10.14
CA ASN A 129 3.78 -8.31 -10.85
C ASN A 129 3.47 -8.47 -12.34
N LEU A 130 2.27 -8.06 -12.76
CA LEU A 130 1.86 -8.01 -14.17
C LEU A 130 1.72 -6.56 -14.70
N LEU A 131 2.38 -5.58 -14.06
CA LEU A 131 2.39 -4.18 -14.51
C LEU A 131 3.20 -3.96 -15.80
N GLY A 132 3.89 -5.00 -16.29
CA GLY A 132 4.77 -4.90 -17.48
C GLY A 132 6.07 -4.12 -17.25
N SER A 133 6.31 -3.64 -16.03
CA SER A 133 7.52 -2.89 -15.65
C SER A 133 7.85 -3.08 -14.16
N ASN A 134 9.05 -2.59 -13.76
CA ASN A 134 9.56 -2.75 -12.40
C ASN A 134 10.29 -1.45 -11.99
N PRO A 135 10.13 -0.95 -10.76
CA PRO A 135 10.75 0.30 -10.31
C PRO A 135 12.28 0.27 -10.28
N LEU A 136 12.89 -0.91 -10.37
CA LEU A 136 14.35 -1.09 -10.35
C LEU A 136 14.96 -1.22 -11.74
N VAL A 137 14.16 -1.11 -12.82
CA VAL A 137 14.67 -1.10 -14.19
C VAL A 137 15.50 0.16 -14.43
N GLY A 138 16.70 0.00 -14.99
CA GLY A 138 17.66 1.06 -15.23
C GLY A 138 18.94 0.91 -14.41
N PRO A 139 19.83 1.92 -14.37
CA PRO A 139 21.03 1.91 -13.53
C PRO A 139 20.71 1.79 -12.06
N ASN A 140 21.45 0.96 -11.34
CA ASN A 140 21.32 0.86 -9.88
C ASN A 140 22.03 2.01 -9.18
N ASP A 141 21.49 2.48 -8.05
CA ASP A 141 22.17 3.32 -7.07
C ASP A 141 22.47 2.48 -5.84
N ASP A 142 23.70 1.98 -5.70
CA ASP A 142 24.11 1.07 -4.61
C ASP A 142 23.94 1.69 -3.22
N ARG A 143 23.79 3.03 -3.11
CA ARG A 143 23.48 3.72 -1.85
C ARG A 143 22.06 3.47 -1.38
N LEU A 144 21.16 3.03 -2.29
CA LEU A 144 19.74 2.78 -2.02
C LEU A 144 19.45 1.29 -1.79
N GLY A 145 20.29 0.42 -2.35
CA GLY A 145 20.13 -1.03 -2.19
C GLY A 145 20.87 -1.83 -3.27
N PRO A 146 20.87 -3.17 -3.16
CA PRO A 146 21.58 -4.05 -4.08
C PRO A 146 20.93 -4.07 -5.47
N ARG A 147 21.71 -4.33 -6.52
CA ARG A 147 21.19 -4.45 -7.89
C ARG A 147 20.07 -5.50 -8.02
N PHE A 148 20.20 -6.60 -7.31
CA PHE A 148 19.28 -7.72 -7.31
C PHE A 148 18.81 -8.00 -5.87
N PRO A 149 17.77 -7.30 -5.37
CA PRO A 149 17.22 -7.57 -4.05
C PRO A 149 16.55 -8.93 -4.01
N ASP A 150 16.67 -9.61 -2.88
CA ASP A 150 15.91 -10.83 -2.62
C ASP A 150 14.46 -10.47 -2.31
N MET A 151 13.52 -11.09 -3.02
CA MET A 151 12.07 -10.90 -2.86
C MET A 151 11.40 -12.14 -2.25
N SER A 152 12.15 -13.12 -1.75
CA SER A 152 11.60 -14.35 -1.18
C SER A 152 10.73 -14.11 0.06
N GLU A 153 10.93 -12.99 0.74
CA GLU A 153 10.12 -12.52 1.87
C GLU A 153 9.76 -11.04 1.69
N ALA A 154 9.07 -10.70 0.59
CA ALA A 154 8.68 -9.34 0.28
C ALA A 154 7.75 -8.71 1.33
N TYR A 155 6.98 -9.53 2.02
CA TYR A 155 6.10 -9.15 3.13
C TYR A 155 6.58 -9.86 4.40
N ASP A 156 7.05 -9.09 5.38
CA ASP A 156 7.71 -9.59 6.59
C ASP A 156 6.83 -10.57 7.38
N SER A 157 7.31 -11.78 7.60
CA SER A 157 6.58 -12.86 8.28
C SER A 157 6.28 -12.52 9.74
N GLY A 158 7.18 -11.79 10.40
CA GLY A 158 6.99 -11.33 11.77
C GLY A 158 5.86 -10.31 11.87
N LEU A 159 5.80 -9.34 10.95
CA LEU A 159 4.69 -8.37 10.88
C LEU A 159 3.36 -9.05 10.55
N ARG A 160 3.35 -10.04 9.64
CA ARG A 160 2.15 -10.83 9.34
C ARG A 160 1.69 -11.64 10.55
N ALA A 161 2.61 -12.28 11.27
CA ALA A 161 2.29 -13.01 12.49
C ALA A 161 1.70 -12.07 13.57
N LEU A 162 2.29 -10.89 13.75
CA LEU A 162 1.78 -9.86 14.65
C LEU A 162 0.37 -9.42 14.26
N ALA A 163 0.13 -9.13 12.99
CA ALA A 163 -1.19 -8.74 12.49
C ALA A 163 -2.25 -9.84 12.70
N ARG A 164 -1.90 -11.12 12.48
CA ARG A 164 -2.80 -12.25 12.78
C ARG A 164 -3.17 -12.30 14.27
N GLY A 165 -2.19 -12.10 15.16
CA GLY A 165 -2.44 -12.04 16.61
C GLY A 165 -3.41 -10.92 16.99
N VAL A 166 -3.17 -9.70 16.45
CA VAL A 166 -4.06 -8.55 16.64
C VAL A 166 -5.47 -8.83 16.12
N ALA A 167 -5.58 -9.41 14.93
CA ALA A 167 -6.88 -9.72 14.33
C ALA A 167 -7.68 -10.72 15.18
N LEU A 168 -7.02 -11.77 15.67
CA LEU A 168 -7.64 -12.77 16.55
C LEU A 168 -8.16 -12.13 17.84
N GLU A 169 -7.34 -11.33 18.50
CA GLU A 169 -7.72 -10.66 19.76
C GLU A 169 -8.86 -9.64 19.59
N ARG A 170 -8.92 -8.97 18.45
CA ARG A 170 -9.92 -7.94 18.13
C ARG A 170 -11.16 -8.49 17.41
N GLY A 171 -11.21 -9.81 17.15
CA GLY A 171 -12.31 -10.45 16.44
C GLY A 171 -12.43 -10.01 14.97
N ILE A 172 -11.31 -9.61 14.34
CA ILE A 172 -11.28 -9.18 12.94
C ILE A 172 -11.12 -10.39 12.04
N THR A 173 -12.02 -10.55 11.06
CA THR A 173 -11.85 -11.55 10.01
C THR A 173 -10.68 -11.13 9.11
N LEU A 174 -9.60 -11.91 9.13
CA LEU A 174 -8.39 -11.63 8.39
C LEU A 174 -8.06 -12.81 7.48
N ARG A 175 -8.01 -12.56 6.18
CA ARG A 175 -7.57 -13.51 5.15
C ARG A 175 -6.07 -13.37 4.94
N GLU A 176 -5.48 -14.32 4.23
CA GLU A 176 -4.08 -14.23 3.80
C GLU A 176 -3.93 -14.85 2.42
N GLY A 177 -3.25 -14.18 1.48
CA GLY A 177 -3.16 -14.65 0.10
C GLY A 177 -2.24 -13.83 -0.78
N VAL A 178 -2.30 -14.13 -2.07
CA VAL A 178 -1.45 -13.56 -3.13
C VAL A 178 -2.17 -12.43 -3.85
N TYR A 179 -1.51 -11.28 -3.90
CA TYR A 179 -1.98 -10.09 -4.63
C TYR A 179 -1.36 -10.05 -6.02
N VAL A 180 -2.16 -9.92 -7.08
CA VAL A 180 -1.64 -9.62 -8.41
C VAL A 180 -1.84 -8.15 -8.76
N ALA A 181 -0.77 -7.51 -9.22
CA ALA A 181 -0.82 -6.15 -9.73
C ALA A 181 -0.95 -6.15 -11.25
N VAL A 182 -1.98 -5.45 -11.75
CA VAL A 182 -2.21 -5.20 -13.17
C VAL A 182 -2.23 -3.69 -13.45
N THR A 183 -2.06 -3.28 -14.69
CA THR A 183 -1.96 -1.86 -15.06
C THR A 183 -3.29 -1.13 -14.88
N GLY A 184 -4.41 -1.73 -15.28
CA GLY A 184 -5.68 -1.01 -15.41
C GLY A 184 -5.65 0.00 -16.59
N PRO A 185 -6.50 1.05 -16.60
CA PRO A 185 -7.54 1.41 -15.62
C PRO A 185 -8.84 0.62 -15.73
N ASN A 186 -9.05 -0.16 -16.81
CA ASN A 186 -10.24 -1.01 -16.92
C ASN A 186 -10.19 -2.14 -15.90
N LEU A 187 -11.34 -2.54 -15.40
CA LEU A 187 -11.51 -3.78 -14.65
C LEU A 187 -11.37 -4.98 -15.61
N GLU A 188 -10.99 -6.10 -15.06
CA GLU A 188 -10.62 -7.29 -15.83
C GLU A 188 -11.84 -7.99 -16.42
N THR A 189 -11.65 -8.61 -17.57
CA THR A 189 -12.61 -9.50 -18.20
C THR A 189 -12.73 -10.83 -17.44
N ARG A 190 -13.81 -11.58 -17.70
CA ARG A 190 -13.98 -12.95 -17.16
C ARG A 190 -12.81 -13.88 -17.49
N ALA A 191 -12.22 -13.74 -18.69
CA ALA A 191 -11.10 -14.53 -19.13
C ALA A 191 -9.81 -14.17 -18.36
N GLU A 192 -9.58 -12.89 -18.12
CA GLU A 192 -8.45 -12.40 -17.32
C GLU A 192 -8.58 -12.87 -15.88
N TYR A 193 -9.74 -12.79 -15.24
CA TYR A 193 -9.92 -13.34 -13.89
C TYR A 193 -9.62 -14.86 -13.81
N ARG A 194 -10.04 -15.66 -14.81
CA ARG A 194 -9.67 -17.08 -14.86
C ARG A 194 -8.17 -17.28 -14.98
N MET A 195 -7.51 -16.49 -15.84
CA MET A 195 -6.06 -16.54 -16.01
C MET A 195 -5.35 -16.18 -14.69
N LEU A 196 -5.70 -15.06 -14.05
CA LEU A 196 -5.08 -14.61 -12.82
C LEU A 196 -5.24 -15.64 -11.68
N ARG A 197 -6.41 -16.25 -11.55
CA ARG A 197 -6.63 -17.36 -10.59
C ARG A 197 -5.77 -18.58 -10.91
N THR A 198 -5.64 -18.93 -12.19
CA THR A 198 -4.80 -20.06 -12.62
C THR A 198 -3.32 -19.80 -12.31
N MET A 199 -2.88 -18.52 -12.34
CA MET A 199 -1.54 -18.12 -11.94
C MET A 199 -1.31 -18.18 -10.42
N GLY A 200 -2.36 -18.40 -9.62
CA GLY A 200 -2.27 -18.50 -8.16
C GLY A 200 -2.58 -17.21 -7.41
N ALA A 201 -3.20 -16.22 -8.06
CA ALA A 201 -3.62 -15.00 -7.38
C ALA A 201 -4.97 -15.16 -6.69
N ASP A 202 -5.10 -14.60 -5.48
CA ASP A 202 -6.32 -14.57 -4.68
C ASP A 202 -7.09 -13.25 -4.85
N VAL A 203 -6.36 -12.16 -5.05
CA VAL A 203 -6.92 -10.82 -5.27
C VAL A 203 -6.18 -10.09 -6.37
N VAL A 204 -6.84 -9.10 -6.99
CA VAL A 204 -6.27 -8.27 -8.06
C VAL A 204 -6.43 -6.79 -7.74
N GLY A 205 -5.43 -5.99 -8.09
CA GLY A 205 -5.50 -4.54 -8.01
C GLY A 205 -4.44 -3.85 -8.88
N MET A 206 -4.39 -2.53 -8.83
CA MET A 206 -3.63 -1.71 -9.78
C MET A 206 -2.52 -0.89 -9.09
N SER A 207 -2.04 -1.34 -7.90
CA SER A 207 -1.12 -0.56 -7.06
C SER A 207 -0.13 -1.44 -6.29
N THR A 208 0.47 -0.90 -5.23
CA THR A 208 1.16 -1.63 -4.13
C THR A 208 2.51 -2.24 -4.52
N VAL A 209 2.58 -3.01 -5.59
CA VAL A 209 3.79 -3.78 -5.95
C VAL A 209 5.01 -2.89 -6.21
N PRO A 210 4.91 -1.75 -6.93
CA PRO A 210 6.06 -0.85 -7.10
C PRO A 210 6.58 -0.28 -5.77
N GLU A 211 5.68 0.05 -4.85
CA GLU A 211 6.05 0.54 -3.51
C GLU A 211 6.74 -0.55 -2.70
N VAL A 212 6.21 -1.79 -2.73
CA VAL A 212 6.78 -2.94 -2.01
C VAL A 212 8.17 -3.29 -2.54
N ILE A 213 8.33 -3.41 -3.87
CA ILE A 213 9.65 -3.69 -4.49
C ILE A 213 10.66 -2.62 -4.07
N THR A 214 10.26 -1.35 -4.09
CA THR A 214 11.13 -0.24 -3.69
C THR A 214 11.48 -0.29 -2.21
N ALA A 215 10.53 -0.61 -1.34
CA ALA A 215 10.74 -0.72 0.11
C ALA A 215 11.71 -1.86 0.45
N VAL A 216 11.50 -3.04 -0.15
CA VAL A 216 12.41 -4.20 0.03
C VAL A 216 13.80 -3.88 -0.48
N HIS A 217 13.92 -3.26 -1.66
CA HIS A 217 15.22 -2.83 -2.20
C HIS A 217 15.98 -1.92 -1.22
N MET A 218 15.28 -1.10 -0.44
CA MET A 218 15.86 -0.19 0.56
C MET A 218 15.92 -0.80 1.97
N GLY A 219 15.71 -2.10 2.13
CA GLY A 219 15.82 -2.81 3.40
C GLY A 219 14.71 -2.50 4.41
N MET A 220 13.55 -2.03 3.96
CA MET A 220 12.39 -1.85 4.83
C MET A 220 11.64 -3.17 5.02
N LYS A 221 11.09 -3.38 6.21
CA LYS A 221 10.07 -4.41 6.45
C LYS A 221 8.73 -3.94 5.90
N VAL A 222 7.96 -4.85 5.28
CA VAL A 222 6.67 -4.48 4.67
C VAL A 222 5.54 -5.31 5.26
N LEU A 223 4.44 -4.63 5.60
CA LEU A 223 3.13 -5.23 5.87
C LEU A 223 2.13 -4.68 4.85
N GLY A 224 1.55 -5.56 4.03
CA GLY A 224 0.50 -5.22 3.08
C GLY A 224 -0.86 -5.71 3.55
N VAL A 225 -1.87 -4.85 3.50
CA VAL A 225 -3.26 -5.20 3.81
C VAL A 225 -4.16 -4.74 2.68
N SER A 226 -4.89 -5.67 2.09
CA SER A 226 -5.91 -5.40 1.09
C SER A 226 -7.31 -5.41 1.71
N ILE A 227 -8.19 -4.54 1.23
CA ILE A 227 -9.64 -4.65 1.46
C ILE A 227 -10.28 -5.21 0.20
N ILE A 228 -11.00 -6.32 0.32
CA ILE A 228 -11.75 -6.91 -0.78
C ILE A 228 -13.01 -6.09 -1.02
N THR A 229 -13.06 -5.35 -2.13
CA THR A 229 -14.16 -4.41 -2.39
C THR A 229 -15.24 -4.96 -3.30
N ASP A 230 -14.88 -5.92 -4.14
CA ASP A 230 -15.79 -6.55 -5.11
C ASP A 230 -15.44 -8.02 -5.32
N GLN A 231 -16.42 -8.80 -5.76
CA GLN A 231 -16.22 -10.22 -6.06
C GLN A 231 -16.01 -10.42 -7.56
N CYS A 232 -14.79 -10.86 -7.89
CA CYS A 232 -14.33 -11.07 -9.25
C CYS A 232 -14.37 -12.55 -9.65
N LEU A 233 -15.50 -13.22 -9.35
CA LEU A 233 -15.70 -14.63 -9.71
C LEU A 233 -16.09 -14.72 -11.17
N PRO A 234 -15.30 -15.35 -12.07
CA PRO A 234 -15.53 -15.32 -13.50
C PRO A 234 -16.91 -15.82 -13.93
N ASP A 235 -17.44 -16.83 -13.21
CA ASP A 235 -18.72 -17.46 -13.56
C ASP A 235 -19.93 -16.76 -12.92
N ALA A 236 -19.70 -15.87 -11.95
CA ALA A 236 -20.71 -15.06 -11.26
C ALA A 236 -20.37 -13.56 -11.27
N LEU A 237 -19.62 -13.11 -12.28
CA LEU A 237 -19.19 -11.72 -12.37
C LEU A 237 -20.38 -10.79 -12.62
N ALA A 238 -20.56 -9.82 -11.71
CA ALA A 238 -21.54 -8.75 -11.82
C ALA A 238 -20.83 -7.40 -12.11
N PRO A 239 -21.47 -6.46 -12.81
CA PRO A 239 -20.97 -5.11 -12.94
C PRO A 239 -20.74 -4.46 -11.58
N THR A 240 -19.69 -3.67 -11.46
CA THR A 240 -19.42 -2.85 -10.27
C THR A 240 -19.07 -1.42 -10.70
N SER A 241 -19.13 -0.49 -9.76
CA SER A 241 -18.75 0.90 -9.99
C SER A 241 -17.72 1.37 -8.96
N VAL A 242 -17.00 2.44 -9.29
CA VAL A 242 -16.01 3.03 -8.40
C VAL A 242 -16.65 3.49 -7.08
N GLU A 243 -17.87 4.02 -7.12
CA GLU A 243 -18.61 4.44 -5.94
C GLU A 243 -18.92 3.26 -5.01
N GLN A 244 -19.28 2.09 -5.56
CA GLN A 244 -19.52 0.86 -4.79
C GLN A 244 -18.22 0.35 -4.15
N ILE A 245 -17.11 0.37 -4.89
CA ILE A 245 -15.78 0.01 -4.41
C ILE A 245 -15.39 0.91 -3.22
N ILE A 246 -15.53 2.23 -3.36
CA ILE A 246 -15.22 3.20 -2.30
C ILE A 246 -16.14 2.98 -1.08
N ALA A 247 -17.43 2.72 -1.29
CA ALA A 247 -18.37 2.50 -0.20
C ALA A 247 -18.01 1.26 0.63
N VAL A 248 -17.62 0.15 -0.01
CA VAL A 248 -17.16 -1.07 0.68
C VAL A 248 -15.85 -0.82 1.41
N ALA A 249 -14.89 -0.13 0.77
CA ALA A 249 -13.60 0.21 1.40
C ALA A 249 -13.82 1.02 2.69
N ARG A 250 -14.66 2.07 2.64
CA ARG A 250 -15.02 2.88 3.80
C ARG A 250 -15.70 2.06 4.92
N GLY A 251 -16.57 1.11 4.54
CA GLY A 251 -17.23 0.23 5.51
C GLY A 251 -16.27 -0.68 6.27
N ALA A 252 -15.16 -1.08 5.63
CA ALA A 252 -14.13 -1.93 6.23
C ALA A 252 -13.01 -1.14 6.94
N GLU A 253 -12.97 0.18 6.75
CA GLU A 253 -11.92 1.05 7.30
C GLU A 253 -11.77 0.96 8.83
N PRO A 254 -12.86 0.90 9.66
CA PRO A 254 -12.70 0.74 11.11
C PRO A 254 -11.95 -0.53 11.50
N ALA A 255 -12.17 -1.63 10.79
CA ALA A 255 -11.44 -2.88 11.03
C ALA A 255 -9.96 -2.76 10.63
N LEU A 256 -9.66 -2.09 9.51
CA LEU A 256 -8.29 -1.79 9.09
C LEU A 256 -7.59 -0.89 10.11
N ALA A 257 -8.23 0.19 10.57
CA ALA A 257 -7.68 1.10 11.57
C ALA A 257 -7.40 0.37 12.89
N ALA A 258 -8.32 -0.47 13.34
CA ALA A 258 -8.11 -1.31 14.49
C ALA A 258 -6.93 -2.28 14.31
N LEU A 259 -6.81 -2.92 13.15
CA LEU A 259 -5.70 -3.83 12.85
C LEU A 259 -4.36 -3.07 12.85
N VAL A 260 -4.26 -1.97 12.10
CA VAL A 260 -3.04 -1.16 12.00
C VAL A 260 -2.64 -0.57 13.33
N GLY A 261 -3.58 0.01 14.09
CA GLY A 261 -3.34 0.55 15.44
C GLY A 261 -2.76 -0.52 16.38
N GLY A 262 -3.38 -1.71 16.41
CA GLY A 262 -2.90 -2.81 17.24
C GLY A 262 -1.54 -3.37 16.83
N VAL A 263 -1.21 -3.33 15.54
CA VAL A 263 0.15 -3.66 15.05
C VAL A 263 1.15 -2.60 15.51
N LEU A 264 0.82 -1.32 15.34
CA LEU A 264 1.70 -0.21 15.73
C LEU A 264 2.01 -0.21 17.24
N GLU A 265 1.02 -0.46 18.09
CA GLU A 265 1.19 -0.58 19.55
C GLU A 265 2.25 -1.62 19.94
N ARG A 266 2.40 -2.68 19.15
CA ARG A 266 3.24 -3.86 19.44
C ARG A 266 4.52 -3.92 18.62
N LEU A 267 4.75 -3.00 17.71
CA LEU A 267 6.04 -2.90 17.02
C LEU A 267 7.15 -2.63 18.05
N ASN A 268 8.21 -3.41 17.97
CA ASN A 268 9.41 -3.22 18.79
C ASN A 268 10.38 -2.22 18.16
#